data_9d0e98bae0c110fd0ada19db0e16d4c2
#
_entry.id   9d0e98bae0c110fd0ada19db0e16d4c2
#
_cell.length_a   1.000
_cell.length_b   1.000
_cell.length_c   1.000
_cell.angle_alpha   90.00
_cell.angle_beta   90.00
_cell.angle_gamma   90.00
#
_symmetry.space_group_name_H-M   'P 1'
#
loop_
_entity.id
_entity.type
_entity.pdbx_description
1 polymer ?
#
loop_
_entity_poly.entity_id
_entity_poly.type
_entity_poly.pdbx_seq_one_letter_code
_entity_poly.pdbx_strand_id
1 'polypeptide(L)'
;MGPSSEENSVTPVILAHRGASLLAPPNTLSSFKKAVEFGADGVELDVRLTRDNKLVVIHDPVVDHVSDGKGLVSNYTLGEIKELDFGYRFSEEFKGEKIPTLEEALDILKCLDLINIEIKNDPFPYRDIEKITLETIYNMGIKDKVIISSFDHELLVRIRGLDKDIKTGVLYSFRPVYSNLLAIDARADNLHPFWAVIGEDTVREAHRIGLNIFPWTVDEKDIMERLMRWEVDGIITNDVQLGLRVRSEVFPS
;
A
#
# COMPACT_ATOMS: atom_id res chain seq x y z
N MET A 1 40.65 -18.74 -8.92
CA MET A 1 40.12 -17.86 -7.90
C MET A 1 39.45 -16.72 -8.66
N GLY A 2 38.14 -16.83 -8.87
CA GLY A 2 37.31 -15.75 -9.44
C GLY A 2 36.98 -14.78 -8.33
N PRO A 3 36.68 -13.52 -8.65
CA PRO A 3 36.28 -12.56 -7.64
C PRO A 3 34.96 -13.02 -7.01
N SER A 4 34.94 -13.08 -5.67
CA SER A 4 33.71 -13.20 -4.88
C SER A 4 32.85 -11.98 -5.20
N SER A 5 31.78 -12.19 -5.95
CA SER A 5 30.68 -11.23 -6.02
C SER A 5 30.06 -11.19 -4.62
N GLU A 6 30.44 -10.22 -3.81
CA GLU A 6 29.57 -9.74 -2.75
C GLU A 6 28.36 -9.11 -3.48
N GLU A 7 27.39 -9.95 -3.83
CA GLU A 7 26.07 -9.48 -4.23
C GLU A 7 25.53 -8.73 -3.02
N ASN A 8 25.36 -7.42 -3.16
CA ASN A 8 24.62 -6.58 -2.21
C ASN A 8 23.18 -7.14 -2.16
N SER A 9 22.90 -8.07 -1.25
CA SER A 9 21.57 -8.57 -1.02
C SER A 9 20.72 -7.40 -0.54
N VAL A 10 19.67 -7.08 -1.29
CA VAL A 10 18.72 -6.02 -0.93
C VAL A 10 17.92 -6.49 0.28
N THR A 11 18.06 -5.78 1.39
CA THR A 11 17.23 -6.04 2.57
C THR A 11 15.81 -5.50 2.30
N PRO A 12 14.78 -6.36 2.25
CA PRO A 12 13.43 -5.93 1.89
C PRO A 12 12.82 -5.00 2.94
N VAL A 13 12.10 -3.98 2.48
CA VAL A 13 11.33 -3.11 3.38
C VAL A 13 10.05 -3.79 3.85
N ILE A 14 9.62 -3.49 5.08
CA ILE A 14 8.38 -4.01 5.67
C ILE A 14 7.35 -2.88 5.69
N LEU A 15 6.29 -3.05 4.89
CA LEU A 15 5.17 -2.12 4.81
C LEU A 15 3.98 -2.63 5.62
N ALA A 16 3.47 -1.79 6.51
CA ALA A 16 2.28 -2.06 7.30
C ALA A 16 1.03 -1.93 6.43
N HIS A 17 0.34 -3.04 6.14
CA HIS A 17 -0.89 -3.09 5.36
C HIS A 17 -2.03 -2.39 6.09
N ARG A 18 -2.48 -1.23 5.58
CA ARG A 18 -3.49 -0.36 6.20
C ARG A 18 -3.10 0.10 7.62
N GLY A 19 -1.78 0.27 7.85
CA GLY A 19 -1.21 0.48 9.16
C GLY A 19 -0.99 -0.83 9.95
N ALA A 20 -0.83 -0.74 11.27
CA ALA A 20 -0.72 -1.93 12.14
C ALA A 20 -2.11 -2.56 12.35
N SER A 21 -2.69 -3.12 11.29
CA SER A 21 -4.10 -3.51 11.17
C SER A 21 -4.52 -4.69 12.05
N LEU A 22 -3.57 -5.46 12.62
CA LEU A 22 -3.87 -6.45 13.67
C LEU A 22 -4.11 -5.83 15.05
N LEU A 23 -3.67 -4.59 15.28
CA LEU A 23 -3.62 -3.95 16.60
C LEU A 23 -4.47 -2.69 16.72
N ALA A 24 -4.95 -2.16 15.61
CA ALA A 24 -5.84 -1.01 15.53
C ALA A 24 -6.71 -1.09 14.27
N PRO A 25 -7.85 -0.39 14.21
CA PRO A 25 -8.73 -0.43 13.04
C PRO A 25 -7.96 -0.08 11.75
N PRO A 26 -8.04 -0.92 10.71
CA PRO A 26 -7.32 -0.68 9.45
C PRO A 26 -7.65 0.68 8.83
N ASN A 27 -6.67 1.32 8.19
CA ASN A 27 -6.85 2.61 7.51
C ASN A 27 -7.28 3.76 8.44
N THR A 28 -6.89 3.72 9.71
CA THR A 28 -7.16 4.78 10.70
C THR A 28 -5.88 5.46 11.18
N LEU A 29 -6.01 6.65 11.78
CA LEU A 29 -4.84 7.33 12.37
C LEU A 29 -4.21 6.52 13.49
N SER A 30 -5.01 5.76 14.24
CA SER A 30 -4.53 4.86 15.29
C SER A 30 -3.67 3.73 14.74
N SER A 31 -4.05 3.08 13.64
CA SER A 31 -3.25 2.04 13.00
C SER A 31 -1.94 2.58 12.41
N PHE A 32 -1.97 3.79 11.85
CA PHE A 32 -0.78 4.43 11.30
C PHE A 32 0.22 4.84 12.39
N LYS A 33 -0.26 5.41 13.50
CA LYS A 33 0.59 5.73 14.66
C LYS A 33 1.28 4.47 15.21
N LYS A 34 0.54 3.37 15.34
CA LYS A 34 1.12 2.09 15.80
C LYS A 34 2.14 1.53 14.79
N ALA A 35 1.92 1.67 13.48
CA ALA A 35 2.90 1.25 12.47
C ALA A 35 4.22 2.01 12.61
N VAL A 36 4.15 3.33 12.80
CA VAL A 36 5.33 4.18 13.08
C VAL A 36 6.00 3.79 14.39
N GLU A 37 5.22 3.59 15.46
CA GLU A 37 5.73 3.20 16.79
C GLU A 37 6.48 1.86 16.76
N PHE A 38 6.01 0.89 15.96
CA PHE A 38 6.67 -0.41 15.80
C PHE A 38 7.85 -0.40 14.84
N GLY A 39 8.15 0.74 14.21
CA GLY A 39 9.31 0.89 13.34
C GLY A 39 9.12 0.25 11.97
N ALA A 40 7.90 0.23 11.43
CA ALA A 40 7.68 -0.13 10.03
C ALA A 40 8.52 0.78 9.12
N ASP A 41 9.10 0.24 8.06
CA ASP A 41 9.84 1.05 7.07
C ASP A 41 8.88 1.90 6.24
N GLY A 42 7.66 1.40 6.04
CA GLY A 42 6.62 2.08 5.30
C GLY A 42 5.21 1.61 5.68
N VAL A 43 4.24 2.24 5.04
CA VAL A 43 2.82 1.90 5.18
C VAL A 43 2.19 1.80 3.80
N GLU A 44 1.28 0.85 3.67
CA GLU A 44 0.32 0.82 2.58
C GLU A 44 -1.03 1.30 3.11
N LEU A 45 -1.77 2.07 2.29
CA LEU A 45 -3.10 2.58 2.59
C LEU A 45 -3.96 2.71 1.33
N ASP A 46 -5.28 2.66 1.51
CA ASP A 46 -6.26 2.72 0.44
C ASP A 46 -6.99 4.06 0.39
N VAL A 47 -7.21 4.64 -0.79
CA VAL A 47 -7.95 5.90 -0.93
C VAL A 47 -9.16 5.79 -1.85
N ARG A 48 -10.24 6.50 -1.46
CA ARG A 48 -11.45 6.71 -2.26
C ARG A 48 -11.91 8.17 -2.16
N LEU A 49 -12.80 8.59 -3.07
CA LEU A 49 -13.42 9.92 -3.02
C LEU A 49 -14.80 9.90 -2.37
N THR A 50 -15.04 10.90 -1.56
CA THR A 50 -16.39 11.29 -1.11
C THR A 50 -17.18 11.98 -2.22
N ARG A 51 -18.49 12.23 -1.99
CA ARG A 51 -19.38 12.96 -2.90
C ARG A 51 -18.88 14.37 -3.24
N ASP A 52 -18.22 15.02 -2.30
CA ASP A 52 -17.63 16.36 -2.44
C ASP A 52 -16.13 16.32 -2.83
N ASN A 53 -15.69 15.22 -3.44
CA ASN A 53 -14.33 15.01 -3.99
C ASN A 53 -13.22 15.20 -2.94
N LYS A 54 -13.41 14.70 -1.73
CA LYS A 54 -12.35 14.63 -0.71
C LYS A 54 -11.80 13.21 -0.65
N LEU A 55 -10.47 13.08 -0.61
CA LEU A 55 -9.82 11.80 -0.42
C LEU A 55 -9.98 11.36 1.04
N VAL A 56 -10.55 10.16 1.22
CA VAL A 56 -10.64 9.48 2.51
C VAL A 56 -9.94 8.14 2.44
N VAL A 57 -9.38 7.71 3.58
CA VAL A 57 -8.58 6.48 3.62
C VAL A 57 -9.48 5.31 4.02
N ILE A 58 -9.86 4.51 3.04
CA ILE A 58 -10.78 3.38 3.19
C ILE A 58 -10.63 2.40 2.03
N HIS A 59 -10.65 1.09 2.35
CA HIS A 59 -10.55 0.02 1.35
C HIS A 59 -11.87 -0.20 0.60
N ASP A 60 -12.96 -0.48 1.34
CA ASP A 60 -14.23 -0.89 0.76
C ASP A 60 -14.97 0.30 0.13
N PRO A 61 -15.73 0.09 -0.95
CA PRO A 61 -16.57 1.12 -1.53
C PRO A 61 -17.75 1.51 -0.62
N VAL A 62 -18.06 0.69 0.38
CA VAL A 62 -19.13 0.89 1.36
C VAL A 62 -18.58 1.03 2.77
N VAL A 63 -19.25 1.79 3.62
CA VAL A 63 -18.87 2.00 5.02
C VAL A 63 -19.38 0.92 5.98
N ASP A 64 -20.26 0.03 5.50
CA ASP A 64 -21.05 -0.93 6.29
C ASP A 64 -20.21 -1.90 7.12
N HIS A 65 -19.03 -2.28 6.60
CA HIS A 65 -18.19 -3.30 7.25
C HIS A 65 -17.23 -2.72 8.28
N VAL A 66 -16.94 -1.43 8.20
CA VAL A 66 -15.90 -0.77 9.00
C VAL A 66 -16.41 0.37 9.87
N SER A 67 -17.70 0.73 9.75
CA SER A 67 -18.30 1.82 10.55
C SER A 67 -19.71 1.46 11.03
N ASP A 68 -20.33 2.36 11.78
CA ASP A 68 -21.74 2.32 12.18
C ASP A 68 -22.69 2.89 11.10
N GLY A 69 -22.13 3.43 10.00
CA GLY A 69 -22.88 3.91 8.84
C GLY A 69 -23.29 2.81 7.87
N LYS A 70 -23.95 3.20 6.76
CA LYS A 70 -24.39 2.30 5.69
C LYS A 70 -24.33 2.97 4.33
N GLY A 71 -23.89 2.20 3.32
CA GLY A 71 -23.90 2.60 1.93
C GLY A 71 -22.56 3.04 1.39
N LEU A 72 -22.57 3.60 0.18
CA LEU A 72 -21.34 3.93 -0.56
C LEU A 72 -20.62 5.15 0.03
N VAL A 73 -19.30 5.11 0.09
CA VAL A 73 -18.44 6.24 0.45
C VAL A 73 -18.74 7.46 -0.42
N SER A 74 -18.97 7.26 -1.72
CA SER A 74 -19.32 8.32 -2.68
C SER A 74 -20.68 8.97 -2.47
N ASN A 75 -21.51 8.45 -1.56
CA ASN A 75 -22.78 9.08 -1.18
C ASN A 75 -22.65 10.08 -0.02
N TYR A 76 -21.52 10.08 0.68
CA TYR A 76 -21.23 10.95 1.81
C TYR A 76 -20.36 12.13 1.39
N THR A 77 -20.64 13.31 1.94
CA THR A 77 -19.64 14.38 2.01
C THR A 77 -18.61 14.05 3.09
N LEU A 78 -17.46 14.73 3.09
CA LEU A 78 -16.45 14.58 4.14
C LEU A 78 -17.06 14.85 5.53
N GLY A 79 -17.88 15.90 5.66
CA GLY A 79 -18.54 16.23 6.94
C GLY A 79 -19.42 15.09 7.44
N GLU A 80 -20.26 14.53 6.56
CA GLU A 80 -21.17 13.43 6.91
C GLU A 80 -20.42 12.14 7.29
N ILE A 81 -19.38 11.75 6.52
CA ILE A 81 -18.64 10.51 6.79
C ILE A 81 -17.76 10.60 8.05
N LYS A 82 -17.30 11.80 8.41
CA LYS A 82 -16.55 12.07 9.65
C LYS A 82 -17.41 11.94 10.91
N GLU A 83 -18.74 11.97 10.82
CA GLU A 83 -19.61 11.71 11.97
C GLU A 83 -19.66 10.23 12.35
N LEU A 84 -19.39 9.32 11.41
CA LEU A 84 -19.42 7.87 11.64
C LEU A 84 -18.29 7.41 12.57
N ASP A 85 -18.52 6.26 13.22
CA ASP A 85 -17.56 5.59 14.10
C ASP A 85 -16.89 4.41 13.35
N PHE A 86 -15.60 4.55 13.05
CA PHE A 86 -14.80 3.55 12.34
C PHE A 86 -14.00 2.62 13.28
N GLY A 87 -14.14 2.79 14.59
CA GLY A 87 -13.41 2.00 15.57
C GLY A 87 -14.25 0.96 16.31
N TYR A 88 -15.54 1.20 16.47
CA TYR A 88 -16.40 0.40 17.35
C TYR A 88 -16.48 -1.08 16.95
N ARG A 89 -16.32 -1.40 15.65
CA ARG A 89 -16.32 -2.79 15.17
C ARG A 89 -15.03 -3.53 15.48
N PHE A 90 -13.95 -2.82 15.67
CA PHE A 90 -12.65 -3.41 15.97
C PHE A 90 -12.55 -3.76 17.45
N SER A 91 -12.71 -2.78 18.32
CA SER A 91 -12.84 -3.00 19.77
C SER A 91 -13.40 -1.75 20.45
N GLU A 92 -13.89 -1.88 21.70
CA GLU A 92 -14.41 -0.77 22.50
C GLU A 92 -13.35 0.31 22.78
N GLU A 93 -12.05 -0.05 22.77
CA GLU A 93 -10.92 0.87 22.93
C GLU A 93 -10.87 1.93 21.84
N PHE A 94 -11.27 1.56 20.59
CA PHE A 94 -11.22 2.47 19.44
C PHE A 94 -12.56 3.12 19.10
N LYS A 95 -13.55 2.96 19.98
CA LYS A 95 -14.84 3.59 19.77
C LYS A 95 -14.72 5.11 19.63
N GLY A 96 -15.34 5.65 18.59
CA GLY A 96 -15.24 7.06 18.22
C GLY A 96 -14.11 7.39 17.24
N GLU A 97 -13.28 6.41 16.84
CA GLU A 97 -12.27 6.60 15.78
C GLU A 97 -12.93 7.09 14.50
N LYS A 98 -12.31 8.04 13.83
CA LYS A 98 -12.84 8.65 12.60
C LYS A 98 -12.06 8.21 11.38
N ILE A 99 -12.76 8.14 10.24
CA ILE A 99 -12.08 7.94 8.96
C ILE A 99 -11.11 9.10 8.71
N PRO A 100 -9.85 8.86 8.38
CA PRO A 100 -8.92 9.94 8.05
C PRO A 100 -9.11 10.43 6.60
N THR A 101 -8.79 11.69 6.37
CA THR A 101 -8.45 12.14 5.02
C THR A 101 -7.04 11.68 4.66
N LEU A 102 -6.69 11.71 3.36
CA LEU A 102 -5.34 11.38 2.95
C LEU A 102 -4.31 12.32 3.58
N GLU A 103 -4.60 13.61 3.64
CA GLU A 103 -3.71 14.61 4.26
C GLU A 103 -3.44 14.31 5.74
N GLU A 104 -4.48 13.96 6.52
CA GLU A 104 -4.34 13.59 7.93
C GLU A 104 -3.47 12.33 8.11
N ALA A 105 -3.64 11.33 7.22
CA ALA A 105 -2.81 10.13 7.23
C ALA A 105 -1.35 10.46 6.88
N LEU A 106 -1.12 11.20 5.81
CA LEU A 106 0.20 11.57 5.34
C LEU A 106 0.97 12.44 6.35
N ASP A 107 0.28 13.27 7.14
CA ASP A 107 0.92 14.06 8.20
C ASP A 107 1.60 13.19 9.25
N ILE A 108 1.01 12.03 9.58
CA ILE A 108 1.61 11.02 10.48
C ILE A 108 2.72 10.25 9.75
N LEU A 109 2.49 9.86 8.49
CA LEU A 109 3.33 8.91 7.77
C LEU A 109 4.56 9.52 7.10
N LYS A 110 4.64 10.85 6.94
CA LYS A 110 5.75 11.54 6.25
C LYS A 110 7.13 11.29 6.88
N CYS A 111 7.20 10.80 8.11
CA CYS A 111 8.45 10.41 8.78
C CYS A 111 8.98 9.05 8.28
N LEU A 112 8.15 8.21 7.65
CA LEU A 112 8.56 6.92 7.10
C LEU A 112 9.32 7.08 5.77
N ASP A 113 10.01 6.02 5.36
CA ASP A 113 10.79 6.00 4.12
C ASP A 113 9.94 5.73 2.88
N LEU A 114 8.84 4.97 3.05
CA LEU A 114 7.97 4.57 1.94
C LEU A 114 6.49 4.62 2.31
N ILE A 115 5.66 5.20 1.44
CA ILE A 115 4.20 5.24 1.55
C ILE A 115 3.61 4.69 0.26
N ASN A 116 2.96 3.54 0.31
CA ASN A 116 2.21 3.01 -0.81
C ASN A 116 0.75 3.44 -0.72
N ILE A 117 0.28 4.23 -1.68
CA ILE A 117 -1.10 4.70 -1.76
C ILE A 117 -1.81 3.90 -2.84
N GLU A 118 -2.69 2.98 -2.44
CA GLU A 118 -3.56 2.29 -3.39
C GLU A 118 -4.78 3.15 -3.73
N ILE A 119 -4.92 3.51 -5.00
CA ILE A 119 -6.14 4.17 -5.49
C ILE A 119 -7.17 3.12 -5.85
N LYS A 120 -8.26 3.08 -5.08
CA LYS A 120 -9.42 2.22 -5.29
C LYS A 120 -10.39 2.89 -6.28
N ASN A 121 -10.31 2.51 -7.55
CA ASN A 121 -11.13 3.06 -8.62
C ASN A 121 -12.23 2.11 -9.08
N ASP A 122 -12.43 1.01 -8.37
CA ASP A 122 -13.43 -0.02 -8.60
C ASP A 122 -14.47 -0.07 -7.45
N PRO A 123 -15.69 -0.61 -7.68
CA PRO A 123 -16.30 -1.00 -8.95
C PRO A 123 -16.84 0.21 -9.74
N PHE A 124 -16.79 1.41 -9.18
CA PHE A 124 -17.29 2.64 -9.80
C PHE A 124 -16.13 3.63 -9.93
N PRO A 125 -15.65 3.90 -11.15
CA PRO A 125 -14.56 4.84 -11.38
C PRO A 125 -14.90 6.25 -10.89
N TYR A 126 -13.96 6.84 -10.14
CA TYR A 126 -14.05 8.23 -9.70
C TYR A 126 -13.46 9.16 -10.75
N ARG A 127 -14.14 10.28 -10.96
CA ARG A 127 -13.62 11.29 -11.87
C ARG A 127 -12.45 12.03 -11.22
N ASP A 128 -11.33 12.14 -11.94
CA ASP A 128 -10.15 12.92 -11.56
C ASP A 128 -9.47 12.50 -10.24
N ILE A 129 -9.73 11.30 -9.70
CA ILE A 129 -9.12 10.83 -8.45
C ILE A 129 -7.59 10.84 -8.53
N GLU A 130 -7.03 10.52 -9.70
CA GLU A 130 -5.59 10.54 -9.94
C GLU A 130 -4.99 11.95 -9.80
N LYS A 131 -5.69 12.99 -10.26
CA LYS A 131 -5.22 14.37 -10.16
C LYS A 131 -5.28 14.87 -8.72
N ILE A 132 -6.40 14.61 -8.03
CA ILE A 132 -6.60 15.00 -6.64
C ILE A 132 -5.55 14.32 -5.74
N THR A 133 -5.25 13.04 -6.00
CA THR A 133 -4.20 12.32 -5.26
C THR A 133 -2.82 12.91 -5.50
N LEU A 134 -2.46 13.21 -6.76
CA LEU A 134 -1.18 13.84 -7.09
C LEU A 134 -1.04 15.23 -6.45
N GLU A 135 -2.09 16.05 -6.52
CA GLU A 135 -2.12 17.39 -5.90
C GLU A 135 -1.89 17.30 -4.39
N THR A 136 -2.54 16.34 -3.71
CA THR A 136 -2.35 16.12 -2.29
C THR A 136 -0.91 15.73 -1.97
N ILE A 137 -0.32 14.77 -2.71
CA ILE A 137 1.08 14.35 -2.54
C ILE A 137 2.05 15.52 -2.72
N TYR A 138 1.83 16.37 -3.72
CA TYR A 138 2.69 17.54 -3.98
C TYR A 138 2.58 18.60 -2.89
N ASN A 139 1.35 18.88 -2.43
CA ASN A 139 1.11 19.84 -1.35
C ASN A 139 1.76 19.38 -0.03
N MET A 140 1.86 18.08 0.19
CA MET A 140 2.55 17.51 1.36
C MET A 140 4.08 17.44 1.20
N GLY A 141 4.62 17.64 -0.01
CA GLY A 141 6.06 17.62 -0.28
C GLY A 141 6.73 16.27 -0.10
N ILE A 142 6.02 15.17 -0.33
CA ILE A 142 6.48 13.79 -0.04
C ILE A 142 6.59 12.89 -1.27
N LYS A 143 6.57 13.47 -2.48
CA LYS A 143 6.55 12.72 -3.75
C LYS A 143 7.59 11.60 -3.81
N ASP A 144 8.82 11.87 -3.36
CA ASP A 144 9.94 10.93 -3.47
C ASP A 144 9.80 9.70 -2.54
N LYS A 145 8.85 9.74 -1.60
CA LYS A 145 8.54 8.65 -0.67
C LYS A 145 7.29 7.85 -1.07
N VAL A 146 6.62 8.22 -2.16
CA VAL A 146 5.33 7.64 -2.53
C VAL A 146 5.43 6.70 -3.71
N ILE A 147 4.78 5.54 -3.58
CA ILE A 147 4.36 4.68 -4.70
C ILE A 147 2.83 4.78 -4.79
N ILE A 148 2.30 5.04 -5.97
CA ILE A 148 0.85 4.93 -6.23
C ILE A 148 0.59 3.57 -6.86
N SER A 149 -0.24 2.75 -6.23
CA SER A 149 -0.63 1.45 -6.76
C SER A 149 -2.12 1.38 -7.09
N SER A 150 -2.51 0.49 -8.00
CA SER A 150 -3.91 0.24 -8.32
C SER A 150 -4.09 -1.09 -9.07
N PHE A 151 -5.28 -1.69 -8.92
CA PHE A 151 -5.79 -2.74 -9.81
C PHE A 151 -6.33 -2.18 -11.14
N ASP A 152 -6.67 -0.88 -11.19
CA ASP A 152 -7.00 -0.17 -12.44
C ASP A 152 -5.69 0.27 -13.11
N HIS A 153 -5.16 -0.60 -13.99
CA HIS A 153 -3.90 -0.33 -14.69
C HIS A 153 -4.02 0.85 -15.67
N GLU A 154 -5.22 1.14 -16.21
CA GLU A 154 -5.44 2.32 -17.04
C GLU A 154 -5.31 3.61 -16.23
N LEU A 155 -5.71 3.60 -14.95
CA LEU A 155 -5.48 4.72 -14.03
C LEU A 155 -3.98 4.99 -13.88
N LEU A 156 -3.14 3.95 -13.75
CA LEU A 156 -1.69 4.12 -13.66
C LEU A 156 -1.10 4.75 -14.94
N VAL A 157 -1.61 4.38 -16.11
CA VAL A 157 -1.24 5.03 -17.39
C VAL A 157 -1.61 6.51 -17.39
N ARG A 158 -2.81 6.88 -16.86
CA ARG A 158 -3.21 8.29 -16.72
C ARG A 158 -2.31 9.05 -15.77
N ILE A 159 -1.96 8.46 -14.61
CA ILE A 159 -0.99 9.03 -13.64
C ILE A 159 0.35 9.30 -14.32
N ARG A 160 0.89 8.32 -15.05
CA ARG A 160 2.16 8.45 -15.79
C ARG A 160 2.08 9.54 -16.88
N GLY A 161 0.89 9.80 -17.42
CA GLY A 161 0.64 10.90 -18.36
C GLY A 161 0.67 12.27 -17.69
N LEU A 162 0.31 12.35 -16.41
CA LEU A 162 0.31 13.58 -15.61
C LEU A 162 1.68 13.85 -14.98
N ASP A 163 2.34 12.80 -14.46
CA ASP A 163 3.68 12.88 -13.87
C ASP A 163 4.52 11.66 -14.31
N LYS A 164 5.68 11.96 -14.92
CA LYS A 164 6.60 10.93 -15.44
C LYS A 164 7.51 10.33 -14.36
N ASP A 165 7.64 11.00 -13.23
CA ASP A 165 8.65 10.68 -12.21
C ASP A 165 8.05 10.01 -10.96
N ILE A 166 6.74 10.22 -10.67
CA ILE A 166 6.07 9.56 -9.56
C ILE A 166 6.15 8.04 -9.74
N LYS A 167 6.51 7.31 -8.69
CA LYS A 167 6.57 5.85 -8.75
C LYS A 167 5.19 5.23 -8.75
N THR A 168 4.99 4.22 -9.62
CA THR A 168 3.71 3.50 -9.72
C THR A 168 3.91 2.00 -9.63
N GLY A 169 2.89 1.28 -9.13
CA GLY A 169 2.90 -0.17 -8.95
C GLY A 169 1.61 -0.83 -9.45
N VAL A 170 1.73 -1.89 -10.26
CA VAL A 170 0.58 -2.66 -10.74
C VAL A 170 0.19 -3.73 -9.72
N LEU A 171 -1.04 -3.65 -9.21
CA LEU A 171 -1.64 -4.68 -8.38
C LEU A 171 -2.26 -5.79 -9.22
N TYR A 172 -2.03 -7.05 -8.83
CA TYR A 172 -2.69 -8.19 -9.46
C TYR A 172 -2.76 -9.41 -8.51
N SER A 173 -3.82 -10.24 -8.68
CA SER A 173 -4.10 -11.41 -7.85
C SER A 173 -4.27 -12.72 -8.65
N PHE A 174 -3.93 -12.71 -9.92
CA PHE A 174 -3.94 -13.87 -10.79
C PHE A 174 -2.51 -14.20 -11.26
N ARG A 175 -2.29 -15.40 -11.81
CA ARG A 175 -0.97 -15.78 -12.37
C ARG A 175 -0.93 -15.45 -13.88
N PRO A 176 -0.35 -14.31 -14.29
CA PRO A 176 -0.16 -14.01 -15.71
C PRO A 176 0.96 -14.89 -16.28
N VAL A 177 0.96 -15.07 -17.62
CA VAL A 177 2.05 -15.77 -18.32
C VAL A 177 3.36 -15.00 -18.17
N TYR A 178 3.30 -13.67 -18.24
CA TYR A 178 4.43 -12.75 -18.09
C TYR A 178 4.02 -11.59 -17.19
N SER A 179 4.42 -11.64 -15.92
CA SER A 179 4.07 -10.60 -14.92
C SER A 179 4.61 -9.23 -15.28
N ASN A 180 5.82 -9.17 -15.83
CA ASN A 180 6.49 -7.94 -16.24
C ASN A 180 5.75 -7.17 -17.36
N LEU A 181 4.98 -7.86 -18.21
CA LEU A 181 4.17 -7.19 -19.23
C LEU A 181 3.08 -6.31 -18.63
N LEU A 182 2.54 -6.65 -17.47
CA LEU A 182 1.56 -5.81 -16.75
C LEU A 182 2.17 -4.45 -16.40
N ALA A 183 3.41 -4.44 -15.88
CA ALA A 183 4.09 -3.19 -15.55
C ALA A 183 4.51 -2.40 -16.81
N ILE A 184 4.98 -3.09 -17.85
CA ILE A 184 5.35 -2.46 -19.13
C ILE A 184 4.15 -1.75 -19.75
N ASP A 185 3.00 -2.43 -19.84
CA ASP A 185 1.77 -1.89 -20.43
C ASP A 185 1.23 -0.71 -19.60
N ALA A 186 1.29 -0.81 -18.27
CA ALA A 186 0.91 0.26 -17.35
C ALA A 186 1.97 1.37 -17.22
N ARG A 187 3.17 1.20 -17.79
CA ARG A 187 4.35 2.06 -17.61
C ARG A 187 4.71 2.25 -16.13
N ALA A 188 4.56 1.20 -15.35
CA ALA A 188 4.80 1.20 -13.92
C ALA A 188 6.25 0.81 -13.57
N ASP A 189 6.69 1.23 -12.39
CA ASP A 189 8.03 0.97 -11.87
C ASP A 189 8.07 -0.31 -11.00
N ASN A 190 6.89 -0.76 -10.51
CA ASN A 190 6.80 -1.82 -9.52
C ASN A 190 5.71 -2.84 -9.86
N LEU A 191 5.93 -4.08 -9.42
CA LEU A 191 4.92 -5.15 -9.37
C LEU A 191 4.42 -5.30 -7.94
N HIS A 192 3.11 -5.32 -7.74
CA HIS A 192 2.45 -5.57 -6.46
C HIS A 192 1.55 -6.82 -6.57
N PRO A 193 2.14 -8.03 -6.57
CA PRO A 193 1.42 -9.28 -6.72
C PRO A 193 0.79 -9.75 -5.41
N PHE A 194 -0.34 -10.47 -5.50
CA PHE A 194 -0.70 -11.40 -4.45
C PHE A 194 0.40 -12.47 -4.33
N TRP A 195 0.92 -12.68 -3.14
CA TRP A 195 2.12 -13.50 -2.92
C TRP A 195 2.03 -14.94 -3.48
N ALA A 196 0.82 -15.54 -3.49
CA ALA A 196 0.64 -16.93 -3.92
C ALA A 196 0.70 -17.14 -5.44
N VAL A 197 0.73 -16.04 -6.24
CA VAL A 197 0.74 -16.14 -7.71
C VAL A 197 2.13 -15.97 -8.31
N ILE A 198 3.15 -15.74 -7.50
CA ILE A 198 4.54 -15.54 -7.94
C ILE A 198 5.46 -16.70 -7.52
N GLY A 199 6.63 -16.76 -8.15
CA GLY A 199 7.74 -17.64 -7.82
C GLY A 199 9.05 -16.88 -7.92
N GLU A 200 10.15 -17.52 -7.55
CA GLU A 200 11.50 -16.96 -7.61
C GLU A 200 11.83 -16.42 -9.01
N ASP A 201 11.43 -17.15 -10.05
CA ASP A 201 11.64 -16.71 -11.43
C ASP A 201 10.94 -15.37 -11.73
N THR A 202 9.76 -15.13 -11.12
CA THR A 202 9.02 -13.86 -11.28
C THR A 202 9.82 -12.69 -10.72
N VAL A 203 10.44 -12.86 -9.53
CA VAL A 203 11.26 -11.83 -8.87
C VAL A 203 12.51 -11.54 -9.71
N ARG A 204 13.23 -12.59 -10.10
CA ARG A 204 14.45 -12.47 -10.92
C ARG A 204 14.18 -11.80 -12.28
N GLU A 205 13.07 -12.13 -12.91
CA GLU A 205 12.67 -11.49 -14.18
C GLU A 205 12.27 -10.03 -14.03
N ALA A 206 11.60 -9.66 -12.92
CA ALA A 206 11.28 -8.28 -12.60
C ALA A 206 12.56 -7.45 -12.45
N HIS A 207 13.50 -7.92 -11.63
CA HIS A 207 14.78 -7.24 -11.43
C HIS A 207 15.61 -7.10 -12.70
N ARG A 208 15.61 -8.12 -13.57
CA ARG A 208 16.35 -8.09 -14.85
C ARG A 208 15.95 -6.91 -15.75
N ILE A 209 14.74 -6.39 -15.60
CA ILE A 209 14.25 -5.24 -16.37
C ILE A 209 14.05 -3.97 -15.52
N GLY A 210 14.56 -3.98 -14.29
CA GLY A 210 14.55 -2.81 -13.40
C GLY A 210 13.24 -2.55 -12.69
N LEU A 211 12.36 -3.55 -12.55
CA LEU A 211 11.14 -3.45 -11.75
C LEU A 211 11.40 -3.92 -10.32
N ASN A 212 10.85 -3.20 -9.34
CA ASN A 212 10.79 -3.70 -7.96
C ASN A 212 9.52 -4.54 -7.75
N ILE A 213 9.50 -5.36 -6.69
CA ILE A 213 8.39 -6.27 -6.40
C ILE A 213 8.00 -6.24 -4.92
N PHE A 214 6.72 -5.99 -4.65
CA PHE A 214 6.13 -5.83 -3.32
C PHE A 214 4.93 -6.77 -3.14
N PRO A 215 5.14 -8.06 -2.79
CA PRO A 215 4.04 -9.00 -2.57
C PRO A 215 3.18 -8.63 -1.36
N TRP A 216 1.86 -8.91 -1.48
CA TRP A 216 0.81 -8.66 -0.48
C TRP A 216 -0.18 -9.83 -0.40
N THR A 217 -1.00 -10.00 0.65
CA THR A 217 -0.68 -9.65 2.04
C THR A 217 -0.03 -10.86 2.67
N VAL A 218 1.15 -10.69 3.21
CA VAL A 218 1.99 -11.81 3.67
C VAL A 218 2.04 -11.79 5.19
N ASP A 219 1.35 -12.74 5.83
CA ASP A 219 1.20 -12.78 7.29
C ASP A 219 1.78 -14.07 7.92
N GLU A 220 2.35 -14.97 7.10
CA GLU A 220 2.91 -16.24 7.53
C GLU A 220 4.44 -16.21 7.50
N LYS A 221 5.09 -16.61 8.62
CA LYS A 221 6.54 -16.60 8.78
C LYS A 221 7.28 -17.30 7.63
N ASP A 222 6.88 -18.53 7.32
CA ASP A 222 7.56 -19.35 6.30
C ASP A 222 7.43 -18.73 4.89
N ILE A 223 6.32 -18.03 4.64
CA ILE A 223 6.12 -17.30 3.38
C ILE A 223 7.01 -16.05 3.33
N MET A 224 7.08 -15.28 4.43
CA MET A 224 7.98 -14.12 4.54
C MET A 224 9.43 -14.53 4.29
N GLU A 225 9.93 -15.55 5.01
CA GLU A 225 11.30 -16.05 4.84
C GLU A 225 11.60 -16.45 3.39
N ARG A 226 10.67 -17.17 2.75
CA ARG A 226 10.80 -17.59 1.36
C ARG A 226 10.89 -16.42 0.39
N LEU A 227 9.99 -15.43 0.53
CA LEU A 227 9.98 -14.24 -0.31
C LEU A 227 11.23 -13.39 -0.11
N MET A 228 11.70 -13.25 1.13
CA MET A 228 12.95 -12.55 1.45
C MET A 228 14.17 -13.24 0.82
N ARG A 229 14.19 -14.59 0.82
CA ARG A 229 15.24 -15.36 0.13
C ARG A 229 15.18 -15.26 -1.40
N TRP A 230 14.02 -14.93 -1.96
CA TRP A 230 13.87 -14.60 -3.38
C TRP A 230 14.25 -13.14 -3.68
N GLU A 231 14.67 -12.39 -2.65
CA GLU A 231 15.13 -11.00 -2.76
C GLU A 231 14.03 -10.02 -3.23
N VAL A 232 12.78 -10.21 -2.78
CA VAL A 232 11.74 -9.20 -3.02
C VAL A 232 12.15 -7.85 -2.40
N ASP A 233 11.75 -6.73 -3.00
CA ASP A 233 12.14 -5.38 -2.55
C ASP A 233 11.40 -4.94 -1.28
N GLY A 234 10.21 -5.48 -1.05
CA GLY A 234 9.46 -5.26 0.18
C GLY A 234 8.35 -6.27 0.37
N ILE A 235 7.79 -6.29 1.57
CA ILE A 235 6.66 -7.16 1.96
C ILE A 235 5.57 -6.28 2.57
N ILE A 236 4.34 -6.42 2.06
CA ILE A 236 3.15 -5.77 2.62
C ILE A 236 2.47 -6.78 3.54
N THR A 237 2.35 -6.46 4.85
CA THR A 237 1.88 -7.37 5.89
C THR A 237 0.96 -6.69 6.91
N ASN A 238 0.00 -7.44 7.46
CA ASN A 238 -0.79 -7.02 8.62
C ASN A 238 0.02 -7.12 9.93
N ASP A 239 1.04 -7.99 9.97
CA ASP A 239 1.89 -8.23 11.15
C ASP A 239 3.29 -7.64 10.96
N VAL A 240 3.40 -6.33 11.21
CA VAL A 240 4.67 -5.59 11.12
C VAL A 240 5.75 -6.19 12.00
N GLN A 241 5.39 -6.55 13.26
CA GLN A 241 6.36 -7.07 14.22
C GLN A 241 6.91 -8.43 13.78
N LEU A 242 6.07 -9.30 13.21
CA LEU A 242 6.51 -10.55 12.61
C LEU A 242 7.46 -10.27 11.42
N GLY A 243 7.08 -9.38 10.50
CA GLY A 243 7.88 -9.02 9.34
C GLY A 243 9.28 -8.52 9.71
N LEU A 244 9.37 -7.59 10.66
CA LEU A 244 10.65 -7.05 11.16
C LEU A 244 11.52 -8.13 11.82
N ARG A 245 10.90 -9.00 12.64
CA ARG A 245 11.60 -10.13 13.27
C ARG A 245 12.13 -11.12 12.25
N VAL A 246 11.31 -11.54 11.29
CA VAL A 246 11.73 -12.46 10.22
C VAL A 246 12.86 -11.86 9.41
N ARG A 247 12.76 -10.57 9.06
CA ARG A 247 13.84 -9.86 8.36
C ARG A 247 15.17 -9.92 9.12
N SER A 248 15.14 -9.68 10.43
CA SER A 248 16.36 -9.76 11.25
C SER A 248 16.94 -11.17 11.39
N GLU A 249 16.10 -12.21 11.28
CA GLU A 249 16.53 -13.60 11.28
C GLU A 249 17.17 -14.00 9.93
N VAL A 250 16.64 -13.47 8.81
CA VAL A 250 17.14 -13.79 7.45
C VAL A 250 18.38 -12.95 7.09
N PHE A 251 18.44 -11.69 7.55
CA PHE A 251 19.53 -10.74 7.31
C PHE A 251 20.12 -10.27 8.66
N PRO A 252 20.89 -11.11 9.36
CA PRO A 252 21.51 -10.70 10.61
C PRO A 252 22.58 -9.62 10.35
N SER A 253 22.57 -8.55 11.18
CA SER A 253 23.52 -7.42 11.13
C SER A 253 24.95 -7.85 11.48
#